data_80030780b218284ec01693e268432b76
#
_entry.id   80030780b218284ec01693e268432b76
#
_cell.length_a   1.000
_cell.length_b   1.000
_cell.length_c   1.000
_cell.angle_alpha   90.00
_cell.angle_beta   90.00
_cell.angle_gamma   90.00
#
_symmetry.space_group_name_H-M   'P 1'
#
loop_
_entity.id
_entity.type
_entity.pdbx_description
1 polymer ?
#
loop_
_entity_poly.entity_id
_entity_poly.type
_entity_poly.pdbx_seq_one_letter_code
_entity_poly.pdbx_strand_id
1 'polypeptide(L)'
;DVLGSRGLGDVYKRQVLPKDIEWHFIGHLQTNKVKYIVPFITLIHSVDSEKLLSVIESEAAKCGRVVDCLLEIHVAQEDSKYGFTLDSCRELLQGGSSEKYPHVRICGLMGMATQTDDEDCIEREFSALKKLFDEVKGSSSVDSSAFCELSMGMSHDYPLALRHGSTLVRIGTSIFGERVYSCF
;
A
#
# COMPACT_ATOMS: atom_id res chain seq x y z
N ASP A 1 -15.92 -22.23 -5.74
CA ASP A 1 -14.62 -21.90 -5.13
C ASP A 1 -14.39 -20.39 -5.04
N VAL A 2 -15.18 -19.74 -4.17
CA VAL A 2 -15.20 -18.28 -4.02
C VAL A 2 -14.08 -17.79 -3.08
N LEU A 3 -13.47 -18.70 -2.33
CA LEU A 3 -12.45 -18.39 -1.30
C LEU A 3 -11.04 -18.19 -1.85
N GLY A 4 -10.78 -18.53 -3.11
CA GLY A 4 -9.45 -18.45 -3.72
C GLY A 4 -9.15 -17.19 -4.50
N SER A 5 -10.09 -16.27 -4.72
CA SER A 5 -9.81 -15.06 -5.47
C SER A 5 -9.36 -13.94 -4.51
N ARG A 6 -8.14 -13.43 -4.72
CA ARG A 6 -7.61 -12.27 -4.00
C ARG A 6 -8.62 -11.11 -4.03
N GLY A 7 -9.00 -10.62 -2.85
CA GLY A 7 -9.99 -9.54 -2.68
C GLY A 7 -11.41 -9.97 -2.33
N LEU A 8 -11.88 -11.19 -2.66
CA LEU A 8 -13.20 -11.67 -2.23
C LEU A 8 -13.17 -12.29 -0.82
N GLY A 9 -12.02 -12.80 -0.38
CA GLY A 9 -11.84 -13.28 0.99
C GLY A 9 -12.04 -12.17 2.03
N ASP A 10 -11.65 -10.96 1.73
CA ASP A 10 -11.80 -9.81 2.62
C ASP A 10 -13.27 -9.36 2.71
N VAL A 11 -14.01 -9.41 1.60
CA VAL A 11 -15.46 -9.13 1.60
C VAL A 11 -16.20 -10.14 2.48
N TYR A 12 -15.87 -11.44 2.38
CA TYR A 12 -16.48 -12.46 3.23
C TYR A 12 -16.14 -12.25 4.71
N LYS A 13 -14.86 -12.02 5.05
CA LYS A 13 -14.43 -11.72 6.41
C LYS A 13 -15.17 -10.51 6.98
N ARG A 14 -15.34 -9.44 6.18
CA ARG A 14 -16.10 -8.25 6.57
C ARG A 14 -17.55 -8.54 6.93
N GLN A 15 -18.16 -9.54 6.31
CA GLN A 15 -19.56 -9.93 6.61
C GLN A 15 -19.71 -10.60 7.97
N VAL A 16 -18.74 -11.43 8.37
CA VAL A 16 -18.81 -12.30 9.55
C VAL A 16 -18.08 -11.78 10.76
N LEU A 17 -17.10 -10.89 10.58
CA LEU A 17 -16.32 -10.30 11.67
C LEU A 17 -16.98 -9.02 12.22
N PRO A 18 -16.57 -8.53 13.42
CA PRO A 18 -17.02 -7.27 14.00
C PRO A 18 -16.92 -6.10 13.03
N LYS A 19 -17.85 -5.15 13.13
CA LYS A 19 -17.96 -4.04 12.17
C LYS A 19 -17.06 -2.84 12.50
N ASP A 20 -16.46 -2.82 13.67
CA ASP A 20 -15.51 -1.83 14.19
C ASP A 20 -14.06 -2.08 13.79
N ILE A 21 -13.79 -3.15 13.01
CA ILE A 21 -12.45 -3.43 12.46
C ILE A 21 -12.12 -2.43 11.37
N GLU A 22 -10.98 -1.79 11.50
CA GLU A 22 -10.35 -0.99 10.45
C GLU A 22 -9.63 -1.92 9.46
N TRP A 23 -10.15 -1.97 8.23
CA TRP A 23 -9.67 -2.88 7.20
C TRP A 23 -8.58 -2.25 6.35
N HIS A 24 -7.43 -2.89 6.28
CA HIS A 24 -6.32 -2.52 5.40
C HIS A 24 -6.14 -3.55 4.30
N PHE A 25 -6.00 -3.10 3.06
CA PHE A 25 -5.71 -3.95 1.92
C PHE A 25 -4.22 -3.81 1.55
N ILE A 26 -3.48 -4.95 1.54
CA ILE A 26 -2.01 -4.95 1.40
C ILE A 26 -1.57 -5.62 0.09
N GLY A 27 -2.23 -6.70 -0.33
CA GLY A 27 -1.84 -7.46 -1.52
C GLY A 27 -2.16 -6.73 -2.83
N HIS A 28 -1.65 -7.23 -3.96
CA HIS A 28 -1.96 -6.68 -5.27
C HIS A 28 -3.47 -6.60 -5.52
N LEU A 29 -3.96 -5.39 -5.82
CA LEU A 29 -5.38 -5.10 -6.02
C LEU A 29 -5.72 -5.06 -7.51
N GLN A 30 -6.46 -6.04 -7.97
CA GLN A 30 -7.00 -6.03 -9.33
C GLN A 30 -8.09 -4.95 -9.48
N THR A 31 -8.06 -4.19 -10.56
CA THR A 31 -9.01 -3.08 -10.80
C THR A 31 -10.49 -3.51 -10.76
N ASN A 32 -10.82 -4.71 -11.25
CA ASN A 32 -12.18 -5.26 -11.21
C ASN A 32 -12.67 -5.64 -9.80
N LYS A 33 -11.77 -5.65 -8.80
CA LYS A 33 -12.09 -5.96 -7.40
C LYS A 33 -12.27 -4.71 -6.53
N VAL A 34 -11.82 -3.55 -6.98
CA VAL A 34 -11.89 -2.28 -6.25
C VAL A 34 -13.30 -1.99 -5.74
N LYS A 35 -14.32 -2.14 -6.58
CA LYS A 35 -15.73 -1.90 -6.24
C LYS A 35 -16.24 -2.69 -5.03
N TYR A 36 -15.62 -3.82 -4.72
CA TYR A 36 -16.04 -4.67 -3.60
C TYR A 36 -15.42 -4.27 -2.27
N ILE A 37 -14.26 -3.60 -2.28
CA ILE A 37 -13.55 -3.20 -1.06
C ILE A 37 -13.75 -1.74 -0.69
N VAL A 38 -13.88 -0.84 -1.67
CA VAL A 38 -14.08 0.60 -1.45
C VAL A 38 -15.21 0.92 -0.47
N PRO A 39 -16.35 0.21 -0.44
CA PRO A 39 -17.41 0.53 0.51
C PRO A 39 -17.04 0.44 1.99
N PHE A 40 -15.96 -0.28 2.36
CA PHE A 40 -15.62 -0.49 3.77
C PHE A 40 -14.13 -0.37 4.11
N ILE A 41 -13.27 -0.32 3.11
CA ILE A 41 -11.81 -0.26 3.34
C ILE A 41 -11.42 1.05 4.05
N THR A 42 -10.47 0.97 4.96
CA THR A 42 -9.90 2.14 5.64
C THR A 42 -8.65 2.61 4.91
N LEU A 43 -7.74 1.69 4.55
CA LEU A 43 -6.49 2.02 3.89
C LEU A 43 -6.12 0.97 2.83
N ILE A 44 -5.77 1.43 1.64
CA ILE A 44 -5.18 0.59 0.58
C ILE A 44 -3.69 0.88 0.50
N HIS A 45 -2.84 -0.12 0.80
CA HIS A 45 -1.38 0.04 0.77
C HIS A 45 -0.78 -0.14 -0.63
N SER A 46 -1.47 -0.87 -1.51
CA SER A 46 -0.92 -1.40 -2.77
C SER A 46 -1.42 -0.65 -4.00
N VAL A 47 -1.41 0.68 -3.96
CA VAL A 47 -1.73 1.46 -5.17
C VAL A 47 -0.47 1.56 -6.04
N ASP A 48 -0.40 0.70 -7.04
CA ASP A 48 0.78 0.44 -7.88
C ASP A 48 0.81 1.22 -9.20
N SER A 49 -0.28 1.92 -9.53
CA SER A 49 -0.41 2.58 -10.83
C SER A 49 -1.48 3.68 -10.84
N GLU A 50 -1.32 4.67 -11.72
CA GLU A 50 -2.36 5.68 -11.95
C GLU A 50 -3.69 5.09 -12.45
N LYS A 51 -3.62 3.98 -13.18
CA LYS A 51 -4.82 3.26 -13.61
C LYS A 51 -5.62 2.75 -12.42
N LEU A 52 -4.95 2.14 -11.44
CA LEU A 52 -5.60 1.67 -10.21
C LEU A 52 -6.14 2.85 -9.40
N LEU A 53 -5.36 3.93 -9.27
CA LEU A 53 -5.76 5.15 -8.58
C LEU A 53 -7.04 5.74 -9.18
N SER A 54 -7.13 5.83 -10.51
CA SER A 54 -8.32 6.31 -11.22
C SER A 54 -9.56 5.44 -11.01
N VAL A 55 -9.37 4.11 -10.89
CA VAL A 55 -10.48 3.20 -10.59
C VAL A 55 -10.94 3.35 -9.14
N ILE A 56 -10.00 3.50 -8.18
CA ILE A 56 -10.35 3.76 -6.77
C ILE A 56 -11.13 5.07 -6.68
N GLU A 57 -10.67 6.15 -7.32
CA GLU A 57 -11.37 7.44 -7.38
C GLU A 57 -12.81 7.28 -7.87
N SER A 58 -12.99 6.60 -9.01
CA SER A 58 -14.32 6.40 -9.60
C SER A 58 -15.26 5.61 -8.68
N GLU A 59 -14.77 4.55 -8.02
CA GLU A 59 -15.60 3.74 -7.12
C GLU A 59 -15.84 4.45 -5.77
N ALA A 60 -14.88 5.23 -5.27
CA ALA A 60 -15.02 6.04 -4.07
C ALA A 60 -16.07 7.14 -4.27
N ALA A 61 -16.05 7.83 -5.42
CA ALA A 61 -17.05 8.83 -5.79
C ALA A 61 -18.47 8.24 -5.80
N LYS A 62 -18.66 7.04 -6.36
CA LYS A 62 -19.97 6.35 -6.37
C LYS A 62 -20.48 6.03 -4.96
N CYS A 63 -19.58 5.79 -4.02
CA CYS A 63 -19.89 5.49 -2.63
C CYS A 63 -20.02 6.75 -1.75
N GLY A 64 -19.70 7.95 -2.27
CA GLY A 64 -19.64 9.18 -1.50
C GLY A 64 -18.57 9.14 -0.39
N ARG A 65 -17.44 8.45 -0.62
CA ARG A 65 -16.36 8.28 0.36
C ARG A 65 -15.06 8.91 -0.14
N VAL A 66 -14.22 9.28 0.79
CA VAL A 66 -12.79 9.48 0.55
C VAL A 66 -12.05 8.26 1.07
N VAL A 67 -11.18 7.66 0.26
CA VAL A 67 -10.43 6.45 0.59
C VAL A 67 -8.96 6.78 0.78
N ASP A 68 -8.40 6.34 1.90
CA ASP A 68 -6.98 6.50 2.20
C ASP A 68 -6.15 5.49 1.40
N CYS A 69 -5.07 5.98 0.79
CA CYS A 69 -4.21 5.18 -0.07
C CYS A 69 -2.72 5.47 0.22
N LEU A 70 -1.90 4.42 0.10
CA LEU A 70 -0.46 4.56 -0.02
C LEU A 70 -0.05 4.22 -1.45
N LEU A 71 0.92 4.96 -1.99
CA LEU A 71 1.51 4.62 -3.28
C LEU A 71 2.54 3.51 -3.07
N GLU A 72 2.39 2.41 -3.79
CA GLU A 72 3.36 1.32 -3.77
C GLU A 72 4.55 1.68 -4.65
N ILE A 73 5.73 1.75 -4.05
CA ILE A 73 6.97 2.12 -4.71
C ILE A 73 7.80 0.86 -4.96
N HIS A 74 8.22 0.69 -6.20
CA HIS A 74 9.14 -0.37 -6.58
C HIS A 74 10.57 0.02 -6.21
N VAL A 75 11.06 -0.50 -5.09
CA VAL A 75 12.44 -0.30 -4.59
C VAL A 75 13.28 -1.57 -4.68
N ALA A 76 12.64 -2.73 -4.77
CA ALA A 76 13.30 -4.04 -4.85
C ALA A 76 14.02 -4.25 -6.17
N GLN A 77 15.02 -5.15 -6.18
CA GLN A 77 15.78 -5.51 -7.38
C GLN A 77 15.06 -6.54 -8.26
N GLU A 78 14.02 -7.19 -7.74
CA GLU A 78 13.24 -8.15 -8.50
C GLU A 78 12.48 -7.42 -9.62
N ASP A 79 12.41 -8.05 -10.80
CA ASP A 79 11.63 -7.58 -11.95
C ASP A 79 10.11 -7.67 -11.69
N SER A 80 9.64 -7.17 -10.55
CA SER A 80 8.21 -7.05 -10.31
C SER A 80 7.64 -5.95 -11.21
N LYS A 81 6.56 -6.27 -11.93
CA LYS A 81 5.89 -5.32 -12.84
C LYS A 81 4.98 -4.33 -12.10
N TYR A 82 5.04 -4.28 -10.76
CA TYR A 82 4.12 -3.52 -9.93
C TYR A 82 4.87 -2.45 -9.14
N GLY A 83 4.20 -1.32 -8.95
CA GLY A 83 4.70 -0.20 -8.20
C GLY A 83 5.17 0.97 -9.08
N PHE A 84 5.10 2.17 -8.52
CA PHE A 84 5.66 3.38 -9.10
C PHE A 84 7.18 3.36 -8.98
N THR A 85 7.88 3.88 -9.97
CA THR A 85 9.28 4.27 -9.79
C THR A 85 9.35 5.50 -8.89
N LEU A 86 10.53 5.78 -8.32
CA LEU A 86 10.75 6.99 -7.52
C LEU A 86 10.36 8.25 -8.32
N ASP A 87 10.70 8.30 -9.62
CA ASP A 87 10.46 9.45 -10.47
C ASP A 87 8.97 9.58 -10.85
N SER A 88 8.31 8.48 -11.25
CA SER A 88 6.89 8.52 -11.58
C SER A 88 6.00 8.87 -10.36
N CYS A 89 6.44 8.50 -9.16
CA CYS A 89 5.78 8.93 -7.92
C CYS A 89 5.90 10.45 -7.72
N ARG A 90 7.10 11.03 -7.94
CA ARG A 90 7.31 12.48 -7.86
C ARG A 90 6.43 13.22 -8.86
N GLU A 91 6.43 12.78 -10.12
CA GLU A 91 5.62 13.37 -11.18
C GLU A 91 4.13 13.36 -10.85
N LEU A 92 3.61 12.23 -10.38
CA LEU A 92 2.21 12.11 -9.97
C LEU A 92 1.86 13.11 -8.87
N LEU A 93 2.68 13.21 -7.83
CA LEU A 93 2.38 14.05 -6.66
C LEU A 93 2.56 15.54 -6.99
N GLN A 94 3.55 15.92 -7.82
CA GLN A 94 3.74 17.28 -8.29
C GLN A 94 2.66 17.73 -9.29
N GLY A 95 2.03 16.79 -9.96
CA GLY A 95 0.98 17.05 -10.95
C GLY A 95 -0.41 17.39 -10.38
N GLY A 96 -0.54 17.68 -9.08
CA GLY A 96 -1.83 18.04 -8.47
C GLY A 96 -2.75 16.83 -8.25
N SER A 97 -2.21 15.77 -7.69
CA SER A 97 -2.94 14.51 -7.46
C SER A 97 -4.21 14.69 -6.62
N SER A 98 -4.25 15.62 -5.67
CA SER A 98 -5.42 15.91 -4.84
C SER A 98 -6.58 16.53 -5.65
N GLU A 99 -6.28 17.35 -6.65
CA GLU A 99 -7.29 17.93 -7.53
C GLU A 99 -7.80 16.90 -8.54
N LYS A 100 -6.90 16.03 -9.03
CA LYS A 100 -7.22 14.98 -9.99
C LYS A 100 -8.03 13.83 -9.37
N TYR A 101 -7.83 13.56 -8.07
CA TYR A 101 -8.44 12.44 -7.35
C TYR A 101 -9.09 12.90 -6.03
N PRO A 102 -10.19 13.68 -6.07
CA PRO A 102 -10.79 14.31 -4.87
C PRO A 102 -11.40 13.29 -3.88
N HIS A 103 -11.66 12.06 -4.30
CA HIS A 103 -12.16 10.98 -3.44
C HIS A 103 -11.07 9.97 -3.02
N VAL A 104 -9.79 10.32 -3.28
CA VAL A 104 -8.63 9.57 -2.79
C VAL A 104 -7.74 10.49 -1.99
N ARG A 105 -7.36 10.06 -0.78
CA ARG A 105 -6.37 10.75 0.04
C ARG A 105 -5.08 9.94 0.04
N ILE A 106 -4.03 10.48 -0.56
CA ILE A 106 -2.71 9.83 -0.55
C ILE A 106 -2.05 10.16 0.79
N CYS A 107 -1.99 9.16 1.70
CA CYS A 107 -1.52 9.30 3.07
C CYS A 107 -0.04 8.96 3.24
N GLY A 108 0.64 8.48 2.19
CA GLY A 108 2.04 8.12 2.28
C GLY A 108 2.48 7.12 1.22
N LEU A 109 3.55 6.40 1.54
CA LEU A 109 4.20 5.44 0.66
C LEU A 109 4.21 4.04 1.26
N MET A 110 4.23 3.04 0.40
CA MET A 110 4.48 1.65 0.76
C MET A 110 5.62 1.10 -0.12
N GLY A 111 6.45 0.24 0.46
CA GLY A 111 7.45 -0.51 -0.28
C GLY A 111 7.75 -1.85 0.36
N MET A 112 8.23 -2.77 -0.47
CA MET A 112 8.76 -4.06 -0.05
C MET A 112 10.21 -4.13 -0.52
N ALA A 113 11.11 -4.50 0.41
CA ALA A 113 12.49 -4.74 0.05
C ALA A 113 12.65 -6.09 -0.65
N THR A 114 13.76 -6.24 -1.37
CA THR A 114 14.20 -7.51 -1.96
C THR A 114 14.22 -8.60 -0.89
N GLN A 115 13.72 -9.79 -1.24
CA GLN A 115 13.75 -10.93 -0.33
C GLN A 115 15.15 -11.55 -0.35
N THR A 116 16.01 -11.09 0.56
CA THR A 116 17.41 -11.50 0.69
C THR A 116 17.87 -11.47 2.14
N ASP A 117 18.94 -12.20 2.44
CA ASP A 117 19.65 -12.13 3.73
C ASP A 117 20.73 -11.02 3.75
N ASP A 118 20.93 -10.29 2.63
CA ASP A 118 21.84 -9.15 2.54
C ASP A 118 21.18 -7.91 3.17
N GLU A 119 21.48 -7.66 4.45
CA GLU A 119 20.95 -6.50 5.19
C GLU A 119 21.33 -5.17 4.53
N ASP A 120 22.54 -5.06 3.96
CA ASP A 120 23.00 -3.83 3.28
C ASP A 120 22.13 -3.52 2.04
N CYS A 121 21.64 -4.56 1.35
CA CYS A 121 20.69 -4.40 0.25
C CYS A 121 19.37 -3.84 0.75
N ILE A 122 18.81 -4.46 1.79
CA ILE A 122 17.53 -4.06 2.41
C ILE A 122 17.61 -2.62 2.94
N GLU A 123 18.71 -2.28 3.64
CA GLU A 123 18.90 -0.94 4.20
C GLU A 123 18.98 0.15 3.12
N ARG A 124 19.64 -0.13 1.98
CA ARG A 124 19.69 0.80 0.85
C ARG A 124 18.30 1.06 0.27
N GLU A 125 17.48 0.01 0.13
CA GLU A 125 16.13 0.10 -0.42
C GLU A 125 15.19 0.85 0.54
N PHE A 126 15.21 0.56 1.84
CA PHE A 126 14.45 1.30 2.84
C PHE A 126 14.91 2.76 2.96
N SER A 127 16.21 3.01 2.88
CA SER A 127 16.75 4.37 2.86
C SER A 127 16.27 5.17 1.65
N ALA A 128 16.22 4.56 0.47
CA ALA A 128 15.72 5.20 -0.75
C ALA A 128 14.22 5.56 -0.62
N LEU A 129 13.41 4.64 -0.09
CA LEU A 129 11.99 4.88 0.15
C LEU A 129 11.76 5.97 1.20
N LYS A 130 12.52 5.95 2.31
CA LYS A 130 12.45 6.98 3.35
C LYS A 130 12.84 8.35 2.80
N LYS A 131 13.89 8.42 1.99
CA LYS A 131 14.32 9.67 1.37
C LYS A 131 13.23 10.27 0.47
N LEU A 132 12.58 9.44 -0.36
CA LEU A 132 11.45 9.88 -1.16
C LEU A 132 10.29 10.37 -0.29
N PHE A 133 9.97 9.64 0.78
CA PHE A 133 8.91 10.03 1.71
C PHE A 133 9.17 11.40 2.34
N ASP A 134 10.40 11.64 2.83
CA ASP A 134 10.76 12.92 3.46
C ASP A 134 10.78 14.07 2.44
N GLU A 135 11.26 13.83 1.23
CA GLU A 135 11.25 14.78 0.12
C GLU A 135 9.81 15.22 -0.20
N VAL A 136 8.91 14.25 -0.39
CA VAL A 136 7.50 14.52 -0.69
C VAL A 136 6.81 15.24 0.46
N LYS A 137 6.98 14.76 1.69
CA LYS A 137 6.39 15.35 2.90
C LYS A 137 6.85 16.79 3.14
N GLY A 138 8.09 17.11 2.79
CA GLY A 138 8.66 18.45 2.91
C GLY A 138 8.28 19.39 1.76
N SER A 139 7.64 18.89 0.71
CA SER A 139 7.19 19.68 -0.44
C SER A 139 5.82 20.31 -0.21
N SER A 140 5.46 21.28 -1.07
CA SER A 140 4.10 21.84 -1.12
C SER A 140 3.11 20.99 -1.94
N SER A 141 3.55 19.84 -2.45
CA SER A 141 2.76 19.00 -3.36
C SER A 141 1.73 18.14 -2.62
N VAL A 142 1.87 17.97 -1.32
CA VAL A 142 0.97 17.19 -0.48
C VAL A 142 0.62 17.93 0.82
N ASP A 143 -0.51 17.60 1.40
CA ASP A 143 -0.79 18.00 2.77
C ASP A 143 0.09 17.18 3.73
N SER A 144 1.11 17.79 4.31
CA SER A 144 2.07 17.15 5.20
C SER A 144 1.43 16.59 6.48
N SER A 145 0.25 17.07 6.87
CA SER A 145 -0.50 16.54 8.00
C SER A 145 -1.22 15.22 7.66
N ALA A 146 -1.63 15.06 6.43
CA ALA A 146 -2.27 13.83 5.93
C ALA A 146 -1.22 12.82 5.41
N PHE A 147 -0.10 13.29 4.84
CA PHE A 147 0.98 12.45 4.32
C PHE A 147 1.95 12.05 5.44
N CYS A 148 1.57 11.03 6.23
CA CYS A 148 2.29 10.65 7.44
C CYS A 148 2.64 9.15 7.52
N GLU A 149 2.17 8.32 6.58
CA GLU A 149 2.34 6.89 6.66
C GLU A 149 3.47 6.38 5.76
N LEU A 150 4.43 5.66 6.35
CA LEU A 150 5.49 4.96 5.66
C LEU A 150 5.39 3.47 5.99
N SER A 151 4.75 2.72 5.07
CA SER A 151 4.52 1.29 5.25
C SER A 151 5.65 0.48 4.62
N MET A 152 6.57 0.01 5.44
CA MET A 152 7.67 -0.88 5.03
C MET A 152 8.05 -1.83 6.18
N GLY A 153 8.60 -2.98 5.81
CA GLY A 153 8.96 -4.03 6.77
C GLY A 153 7.90 -5.11 6.91
N MET A 154 8.37 -6.35 6.81
CA MET A 154 7.61 -7.57 6.99
C MET A 154 8.26 -8.43 8.09
N SER A 155 7.75 -9.66 8.30
CA SER A 155 8.18 -10.52 9.41
C SER A 155 9.70 -10.74 9.51
N HIS A 156 10.46 -10.67 8.42
CA HIS A 156 11.90 -10.93 8.41
C HIS A 156 12.76 -9.67 8.50
N ASP A 157 12.26 -8.52 8.07
CA ASP A 157 13.05 -7.28 7.90
C ASP A 157 12.48 -6.06 8.67
N TYR A 158 11.37 -6.23 9.43
CA TYR A 158 10.77 -5.11 10.16
C TYR A 158 11.73 -4.40 11.15
N PRO A 159 12.73 -5.05 11.79
CA PRO A 159 13.64 -4.33 12.66
C PRO A 159 14.50 -3.32 11.89
N LEU A 160 14.90 -3.66 10.65
CA LEU A 160 15.62 -2.76 9.74
C LEU A 160 14.68 -1.62 9.32
N ALA A 161 13.44 -1.93 8.92
CA ALA A 161 12.45 -0.94 8.54
C ALA A 161 12.19 0.09 9.65
N LEU A 162 12.10 -0.34 10.91
CA LEU A 162 11.92 0.57 12.05
C LEU A 162 13.12 1.51 12.23
N ARG A 163 14.35 1.03 12.03
CA ARG A 163 15.56 1.89 12.04
C ARG A 163 15.51 2.98 10.98
N HIS A 164 14.88 2.69 9.84
CA HIS A 164 14.66 3.65 8.75
C HIS A 164 13.36 4.46 8.87
N GLY A 165 12.68 4.42 10.02
CA GLY A 165 11.53 5.27 10.32
C GLY A 165 10.20 4.81 9.72
N SER A 166 10.02 3.49 9.54
CA SER A 166 8.72 2.91 9.21
C SER A 166 7.66 3.30 10.26
N THR A 167 6.48 3.73 9.82
CA THR A 167 5.32 4.01 10.68
C THR A 167 4.37 2.83 10.75
N LEU A 168 4.37 1.96 9.73
CA LEU A 168 3.54 0.77 9.62
C LEU A 168 4.38 -0.43 9.18
N VAL A 169 4.39 -1.50 9.98
CA VAL A 169 4.97 -2.80 9.62
C VAL A 169 3.87 -3.83 9.34
N ARG A 170 4.16 -4.79 8.47
CA ARG A 170 3.19 -5.80 8.00
C ARG A 170 3.59 -7.19 8.46
N ILE A 171 3.21 -7.56 9.66
CA ILE A 171 3.60 -8.81 10.30
C ILE A 171 2.53 -9.88 10.06
N GLY A 172 2.90 -10.96 9.39
CA GLY A 172 2.02 -12.09 9.12
C GLY A 172 2.60 -13.41 9.65
N THR A 173 3.64 -13.89 9.00
CA THR A 173 4.24 -15.20 9.28
C THR A 173 4.69 -15.37 10.73
N SER A 174 5.24 -14.32 11.35
CA SER A 174 5.66 -14.37 12.75
C SER A 174 4.51 -14.48 13.75
N ILE A 175 3.28 -14.11 13.35
CA ILE A 175 2.08 -14.19 14.21
C ILE A 175 1.27 -15.45 13.91
N PHE A 176 1.06 -15.77 12.62
CA PHE A 176 0.13 -16.79 12.17
C PHE A 176 0.83 -18.08 11.70
N GLY A 177 2.17 -18.12 11.67
CA GLY A 177 2.94 -19.20 11.10
C GLY A 177 2.99 -19.17 9.57
N GLU A 178 3.70 -20.12 8.99
CA GLU A 178 3.81 -20.27 7.54
C GLU A 178 2.48 -20.69 6.90
N ARG A 179 2.23 -20.20 5.67
CA ARG A 179 1.04 -20.62 4.92
C ARG A 179 1.21 -22.05 4.44
N VAL A 180 0.39 -22.95 4.93
CA VAL A 180 0.28 -24.30 4.38
C VAL A 180 -0.58 -24.23 3.11
N TYR A 181 0.05 -24.33 1.94
CA TYR A 181 -0.67 -24.53 0.70
C TYR A 181 -1.02 -26.00 0.59
N SER A 182 -2.27 -26.39 0.91
CA SER A 182 -2.77 -27.72 0.54
C SER A 182 -2.82 -27.77 -0.98
N CYS A 183 -1.98 -28.57 -1.60
CA CYS A 183 -2.16 -28.99 -2.99
C CYS A 183 -3.43 -29.85 -3.07
N PHE A 184 -4.51 -29.31 -3.62
CA PHE A 184 -5.67 -30.05 -4.11
C PHE A 184 -5.64 -30.08 -5.63
#